data_7663d8824676a4239b24617bbdcfe817
#
_entry.id   7663d8824676a4239b24617bbdcfe817
#
_cell.length_a   1.000
_cell.length_b   1.000
_cell.length_c   1.000
_cell.angle_alpha   90.00
_cell.angle_beta   90.00
_cell.angle_gamma   90.00
#
_symmetry.space_group_name_H-M   'P 1'
#
loop_
_entity.id
_entity.type
_entity.pdbx_description
1 polymer ?
#
loop_
_entity_poly.entity_id
_entity_poly.type
_entity_poly.pdbx_seq_one_letter_code
_entity_poly.pdbx_strand_id
1 'polypeptide(L)'
;MQRSDQHAALHKGIRVRSPFMLNSSFVFKHPAVTPANFDFHCHSIVSDGLMPPQAVARRAAGNGVDLWALTDHDDTGGLVEARSTATELGMGFVPGVEISIEWKGVPIHVVGLGFDEQNPVLIEGLDNLRQGRVERARRMGDALAAIGIPGVFEGAMCFVTNQSLISRAHFARYLVSIGIARDVPGVFQHYLTPGKPGYVDHHWVTLDEAVGWINGAGGVAVVAHPGRYKMSGAEMRRFLDDFKDLGGRGIEVTCGSHSPDSVMHFARLARHYEFHASRGSDFHGPEESYVDLGKLPQLPEDLKPIWRLVV
;
A
#
# COMPACT_ATOMS: atom_id res chain seq x y z
N MET A 1 -39.62 -66.36 3.87
CA MET A 1 -38.96 -66.62 5.14
C MET A 1 -37.83 -65.58 5.33
N GLN A 2 -38.04 -64.78 6.36
CA GLN A 2 -37.04 -64.11 7.22
C GLN A 2 -36.09 -63.10 6.56
N ARG A 3 -36.35 -61.82 6.86
CA ARG A 3 -35.82 -60.91 7.94
C ARG A 3 -34.52 -60.25 7.53
N SER A 4 -34.61 -58.95 7.36
CA SER A 4 -34.23 -57.85 8.30
C SER A 4 -32.69 -57.74 8.42
N ASP A 5 -32.03 -56.61 8.32
CA ASP A 5 -32.15 -55.48 9.20
C ASP A 5 -31.40 -54.24 8.64
N GLN A 6 -31.83 -53.14 9.09
CA GLN A 6 -31.35 -51.77 8.98
C GLN A 6 -29.85 -51.61 9.38
N HIS A 7 -29.15 -50.74 8.68
CA HIS A 7 -28.15 -49.87 9.34
C HIS A 7 -28.16 -48.50 8.65
N ALA A 8 -28.82 -47.57 9.30
CA ALA A 8 -28.70 -46.15 9.05
C ALA A 8 -27.36 -45.69 9.63
N ALA A 9 -26.41 -45.25 8.79
CA ALA A 9 -25.20 -44.56 9.22
C ALA A 9 -25.42 -43.08 9.26
N LEU A 10 -25.43 -42.54 10.49
CA LEU A 10 -25.44 -41.11 10.79
C LEU A 10 -24.16 -40.43 10.22
N HIS A 11 -24.34 -39.59 9.23
CA HIS A 11 -23.33 -38.61 8.89
C HIS A 11 -23.36 -37.49 9.96
N LYS A 12 -22.46 -37.63 10.94
CA LYS A 12 -22.10 -36.52 11.84
C LYS A 12 -21.30 -35.50 11.02
N GLY A 13 -21.94 -34.38 10.69
CA GLY A 13 -21.27 -33.23 10.12
C GLY A 13 -20.25 -32.67 11.12
N ILE A 14 -18.98 -32.77 10.75
CA ILE A 14 -17.89 -32.09 11.45
C ILE A 14 -18.02 -30.61 11.04
N ARG A 15 -18.56 -29.79 11.95
CA ARG A 15 -18.43 -28.33 11.86
C ARG A 15 -16.96 -28.02 12.13
N VAL A 16 -16.21 -27.72 11.08
CA VAL A 16 -14.92 -27.07 11.20
C VAL A 16 -15.21 -25.66 11.75
N ARG A 17 -14.91 -25.46 13.01
CA ARG A 17 -14.91 -24.11 13.61
C ARG A 17 -13.70 -23.38 13.04
N SER A 18 -13.96 -22.32 12.29
CA SER A 18 -12.96 -21.32 11.93
C SER A 18 -12.31 -20.75 13.22
N PRO A 19 -10.98 -20.80 13.37
CA PRO A 19 -10.31 -20.33 14.59
C PRO A 19 -10.06 -18.81 14.63
N PHE A 20 -10.61 -18.03 13.74
CA PHE A 20 -10.46 -16.57 13.76
C PHE A 20 -11.76 -15.89 14.22
N MET A 21 -12.09 -16.07 15.49
CA MET A 21 -12.86 -15.04 16.17
C MET A 21 -11.84 -14.01 16.68
N LEU A 22 -11.60 -12.97 15.91
CA LEU A 22 -11.07 -11.72 16.39
C LEU A 22 -11.96 -11.29 17.56
N ASN A 23 -11.39 -11.20 18.77
CA ASN A 23 -12.05 -10.67 19.92
C ASN A 23 -12.44 -9.21 19.63
N SER A 24 -13.66 -9.01 19.16
CA SER A 24 -14.25 -7.73 18.79
C SER A 24 -14.63 -6.96 20.06
N SER A 25 -13.63 -6.38 20.72
CA SER A 25 -13.85 -5.31 21.68
C SER A 25 -12.69 -4.32 21.62
N PHE A 26 -12.46 -3.73 20.44
CA PHE A 26 -11.79 -2.45 20.38
C PHE A 26 -12.76 -1.39 20.90
N VAL A 27 -12.80 -1.21 22.20
CA VAL A 27 -13.44 -0.04 22.81
C VAL A 27 -12.50 1.12 22.56
N PHE A 28 -12.83 2.00 21.61
CA PHE A 28 -12.13 3.26 21.44
C PHE A 28 -12.06 4.01 22.76
N LYS A 29 -10.85 4.22 23.30
CA LYS A 29 -10.60 4.77 24.65
C LYS A 29 -10.91 6.26 24.81
N HIS A 30 -11.54 6.93 23.83
CA HIS A 30 -11.83 8.35 23.95
C HIS A 30 -13.31 8.63 24.11
N PRO A 31 -13.72 9.31 25.23
CA PRO A 31 -15.09 9.79 25.33
C PRO A 31 -15.32 10.86 24.25
N ALA A 32 -16.35 10.63 23.47
CA ALA A 32 -16.97 11.47 22.48
C ALA A 32 -16.54 12.95 22.44
N VAL A 33 -15.62 13.33 21.55
CA VAL A 33 -15.57 14.65 20.89
C VAL A 33 -14.54 14.65 19.73
N THR A 34 -13.54 13.77 19.71
CA THR A 34 -12.58 13.75 18.62
C THR A 34 -12.96 12.61 17.64
N PRO A 35 -13.19 12.89 16.35
CA PRO A 35 -13.40 11.83 15.38
C PRO A 35 -12.19 10.89 15.35
N ALA A 36 -12.44 9.57 15.29
CA ALA A 36 -11.39 8.57 15.24
C ALA A 36 -10.40 8.87 14.10
N ASN A 37 -9.12 8.71 14.39
CA ASN A 37 -8.03 9.06 13.49
C ASN A 37 -7.42 7.80 12.89
N PHE A 38 -7.50 7.65 11.58
CA PHE A 38 -7.04 6.48 10.87
C PHE A 38 -5.98 6.84 9.83
N ASP A 39 -5.00 5.95 9.60
CA ASP A 39 -4.00 6.10 8.54
C ASP A 39 -3.67 4.74 7.96
N PHE A 40 -4.02 4.49 6.70
CA PHE A 40 -3.90 3.19 6.06
C PHE A 40 -2.88 3.15 4.93
N HIS A 41 -1.96 4.13 4.88
CA HIS A 41 -0.92 4.14 3.85
C HIS A 41 0.35 4.84 4.36
N CYS A 42 1.39 4.06 4.58
CA CYS A 42 2.72 4.58 4.92
C CYS A 42 3.81 3.52 4.71
N HIS A 43 5.06 3.96 4.70
CA HIS A 43 6.22 3.16 4.37
C HIS A 43 7.27 3.16 5.48
N SER A 44 7.99 2.04 5.57
CA SER A 44 9.14 1.87 6.44
C SER A 44 10.43 1.59 5.63
N ILE A 45 11.55 1.43 6.34
CA ILE A 45 12.82 1.01 5.70
C ILE A 45 12.77 -0.41 5.11
N VAL A 46 11.70 -1.15 5.30
CA VAL A 46 11.49 -2.44 4.63
C VAL A 46 11.36 -2.22 3.13
N SER A 47 10.70 -1.14 2.72
CA SER A 47 10.67 -0.69 1.32
C SER A 47 11.53 0.56 1.10
N ASP A 48 10.95 1.72 1.12
CA ASP A 48 11.64 2.98 0.82
C ASP A 48 11.27 4.14 1.76
N GLY A 49 10.70 3.84 2.91
CA GLY A 49 10.60 4.79 4.00
C GLY A 49 11.95 5.04 4.68
N LEU A 50 12.00 6.02 5.58
CA LEU A 50 13.21 6.44 6.30
C LEU A 50 13.28 5.91 7.74
N MET A 51 12.23 5.25 8.21
CA MET A 51 12.12 4.83 9.61
C MET A 51 11.82 3.32 9.70
N PRO A 52 12.37 2.60 10.71
CA PRO A 52 12.00 1.21 10.92
C PRO A 52 10.51 1.08 11.31
N PRO A 53 9.87 -0.09 11.06
CA PRO A 53 8.44 -0.31 11.31
C PRO A 53 7.97 0.13 12.71
N GLN A 54 8.76 -0.17 13.75
CA GLN A 54 8.45 0.21 15.13
C GLN A 54 8.46 1.74 15.33
N ALA A 55 9.36 2.45 14.67
CA ALA A 55 9.45 3.90 14.80
C ALA A 55 8.28 4.58 14.06
N VAL A 56 7.85 4.03 12.91
CA VAL A 56 6.66 4.47 12.19
C VAL A 56 5.41 4.27 13.06
N ALA A 57 5.25 3.08 13.68
CA ALA A 57 4.15 2.79 14.61
C ALA A 57 4.13 3.76 15.82
N ARG A 58 5.30 4.02 16.45
CA ARG A 58 5.39 4.97 17.58
C ARG A 58 5.03 6.39 17.15
N ARG A 59 5.43 6.80 15.95
CA ARG A 59 5.09 8.12 15.40
C ARG A 59 3.59 8.24 15.13
N ALA A 60 2.97 7.23 14.51
CA ALA A 60 1.54 7.19 14.29
C ALA A 60 0.75 7.31 15.61
N ALA A 61 1.09 6.49 16.62
CA ALA A 61 0.47 6.54 17.94
C ALA A 61 0.70 7.90 18.63
N GLY A 62 1.92 8.45 18.54
CA GLY A 62 2.25 9.78 19.08
C GLY A 62 1.47 10.92 18.42
N ASN A 63 1.05 10.76 17.19
CA ASN A 63 0.19 11.68 16.46
C ASN A 63 -1.32 11.45 16.71
N GLY A 64 -1.67 10.47 17.55
CA GLY A 64 -3.04 10.16 17.93
C GLY A 64 -3.79 9.32 16.88
N VAL A 65 -3.10 8.49 16.13
CA VAL A 65 -3.73 7.50 15.24
C VAL A 65 -4.34 6.39 16.10
N ASP A 66 -5.60 6.07 15.85
CA ASP A 66 -6.36 5.02 16.54
C ASP A 66 -6.28 3.67 15.84
N LEU A 67 -6.25 3.67 14.50
CA LEU A 67 -6.15 2.48 13.65
C LEU A 67 -5.22 2.76 12.46
N TRP A 68 -4.27 1.87 12.24
CA TRP A 68 -3.14 2.08 11.34
C TRP A 68 -2.83 0.86 10.49
N ALA A 69 -2.33 1.08 9.26
CA ALA A 69 -1.72 0.06 8.43
C ALA A 69 -0.31 0.47 8.01
N LEU A 70 0.63 -0.48 8.04
CA LEU A 70 1.90 -0.37 7.33
C LEU A 70 1.72 -1.01 5.96
N THR A 71 2.14 -0.31 4.90
CA THR A 71 1.88 -0.70 3.50
C THR A 71 3.14 -0.59 2.64
N ASP A 72 4.24 -1.16 3.11
CA ASP A 72 5.51 -1.18 2.38
C ASP A 72 5.31 -1.67 0.94
N HIS A 73 6.08 -1.11 -0.01
CA HIS A 73 6.01 -1.52 -1.41
C HIS A 73 6.40 -2.98 -1.60
N ASP A 74 5.48 -3.77 -2.16
CA ASP A 74 5.68 -5.15 -2.62
C ASP A 74 6.28 -6.09 -1.56
N ASP A 75 6.15 -5.75 -0.26
CA ASP A 75 6.72 -6.52 0.84
C ASP A 75 5.86 -6.45 2.11
N THR A 76 5.79 -7.55 2.84
CA THR A 76 5.06 -7.69 4.10
C THR A 76 5.99 -7.93 5.30
N GLY A 77 7.30 -7.88 5.11
CA GLY A 77 8.31 -8.22 6.12
C GLY A 77 8.29 -7.34 7.37
N GLY A 78 7.76 -6.12 7.27
CA GLY A 78 7.63 -5.17 8.40
C GLY A 78 6.41 -5.38 9.28
N LEU A 79 5.42 -6.20 8.86
CA LEU A 79 4.11 -6.27 9.51
C LEU A 79 4.14 -6.83 10.93
N VAL A 80 5.00 -7.82 11.19
CA VAL A 80 5.12 -8.44 12.53
C VAL A 80 5.58 -7.41 13.56
N GLU A 81 6.64 -6.66 13.25
CA GLU A 81 7.19 -5.63 14.14
C GLU A 81 6.24 -4.45 14.31
N ALA A 82 5.60 -4.03 13.21
CA ALA A 82 4.60 -2.96 13.19
C ALA A 82 3.41 -3.31 14.11
N ARG A 83 2.85 -4.51 13.95
CA ARG A 83 1.73 -5.01 14.78
C ARG A 83 2.09 -5.11 16.25
N SER A 84 3.25 -5.70 16.57
CA SER A 84 3.71 -5.81 17.96
C SER A 84 3.76 -4.44 18.62
N THR A 85 4.40 -3.47 17.97
CA THR A 85 4.52 -2.11 18.50
C THR A 85 3.18 -1.39 18.59
N ALA A 86 2.30 -1.52 17.58
CA ALA A 86 0.96 -0.94 17.63
C ALA A 86 0.15 -1.50 18.81
N THR A 87 0.22 -2.82 19.03
CA THR A 87 -0.45 -3.50 20.14
C THR A 87 0.06 -3.00 21.51
N GLU A 88 1.38 -2.88 21.69
CA GLU A 88 2.00 -2.34 22.90
C GLU A 88 1.51 -0.92 23.20
N LEU A 89 1.25 -0.12 22.17
CA LEU A 89 0.80 1.27 22.30
C LEU A 89 -0.74 1.40 22.40
N GLY A 90 -1.47 0.30 22.31
CA GLY A 90 -2.93 0.28 22.32
C GLY A 90 -3.56 0.87 21.07
N MET A 91 -2.83 0.93 19.96
CA MET A 91 -3.28 1.34 18.62
C MET A 91 -3.75 0.12 17.83
N GLY A 92 -4.88 0.24 17.12
CA GLY A 92 -5.34 -0.80 16.20
C GLY A 92 -4.40 -0.96 15.02
N PHE A 93 -4.26 -2.19 14.51
CA PHE A 93 -3.41 -2.51 13.36
C PHE A 93 -4.15 -3.33 12.31
N VAL A 94 -3.97 -2.95 11.05
CA VAL A 94 -4.46 -3.68 9.87
C VAL A 94 -3.24 -4.06 9.02
N PRO A 95 -3.04 -5.33 8.67
CA PRO A 95 -1.98 -5.70 7.74
C PRO A 95 -2.20 -5.04 6.39
N GLY A 96 -1.13 -4.47 5.84
CA GLY A 96 -1.17 -3.75 4.58
C GLY A 96 0.03 -4.04 3.69
N VAL A 97 -0.13 -3.79 2.41
CA VAL A 97 0.94 -3.80 1.38
C VAL A 97 0.55 -2.85 0.26
N GLU A 98 1.50 -2.14 -0.34
CA GLU A 98 1.27 -1.38 -1.57
C GLU A 98 1.92 -2.11 -2.74
N ILE A 99 1.09 -2.67 -3.64
CA ILE A 99 1.55 -3.47 -4.78
C ILE A 99 1.74 -2.58 -6.01
N SER A 100 2.93 -2.65 -6.60
CA SER A 100 3.27 -1.98 -7.84
C SER A 100 2.70 -2.74 -9.04
N ILE A 101 1.84 -2.10 -9.82
CA ILE A 101 1.20 -2.69 -11.01
C ILE A 101 1.42 -1.85 -12.26
N GLU A 102 1.11 -2.43 -13.41
CA GLU A 102 0.96 -1.73 -14.67
C GLU A 102 -0.46 -1.89 -15.22
N TRP A 103 -1.08 -0.78 -15.60
CA TRP A 103 -2.35 -0.80 -16.35
C TRP A 103 -2.19 -0.02 -17.65
N LYS A 104 -2.24 -0.74 -18.78
CA LYS A 104 -2.12 -0.18 -20.14
C LYS A 104 -0.89 0.75 -20.32
N GLY A 105 0.27 0.33 -19.76
CA GLY A 105 1.52 1.09 -19.81
C GLY A 105 1.64 2.22 -18.77
N VAL A 106 0.66 2.36 -17.89
CA VAL A 106 0.71 3.33 -16.78
C VAL A 106 1.07 2.62 -15.49
N PRO A 107 2.18 2.97 -14.84
CA PRO A 107 2.49 2.47 -13.50
C PRO A 107 1.48 3.00 -12.48
N ILE A 108 0.86 2.10 -11.74
CA ILE A 108 -0.15 2.39 -10.71
C ILE A 108 0.20 1.59 -9.45
N HIS A 109 -0.29 2.01 -8.30
CA HIS A 109 -0.20 1.26 -7.07
C HIS A 109 -1.59 0.86 -6.56
N VAL A 110 -1.66 -0.35 -6.00
CA VAL A 110 -2.86 -0.88 -5.34
C VAL A 110 -2.50 -1.24 -3.92
N VAL A 111 -3.15 -0.62 -2.96
CA VAL A 111 -3.01 -0.97 -1.54
C VAL A 111 -3.92 -2.15 -1.23
N GLY A 112 -3.34 -3.22 -0.67
CA GLY A 112 -4.06 -4.33 -0.06
C GLY A 112 -4.17 -4.10 1.45
N LEU A 113 -5.36 -4.28 2.01
CA LEU A 113 -5.61 -4.12 3.45
C LEU A 113 -6.33 -5.34 4.02
N GLY A 114 -5.98 -5.76 5.23
CA GLY A 114 -6.73 -6.75 5.99
C GLY A 114 -6.63 -8.19 5.46
N PHE A 115 -5.56 -8.53 4.76
CA PHE A 115 -5.34 -9.85 4.17
C PHE A 115 -4.67 -10.83 5.16
N ASP A 116 -4.73 -12.12 4.85
CA ASP A 116 -3.95 -13.16 5.50
C ASP A 116 -2.48 -13.07 5.04
N GLU A 117 -1.60 -12.66 5.95
CA GLU A 117 -0.17 -12.47 5.72
C GLU A 117 0.59 -13.78 5.41
N GLN A 118 -0.02 -14.93 5.68
CA GLN A 118 0.54 -16.24 5.40
C GLN A 118 -0.01 -16.85 4.10
N ASN A 119 -0.84 -16.12 3.36
CA ASN A 119 -1.37 -16.62 2.09
C ASN A 119 -0.24 -16.87 1.09
N PRO A 120 -0.02 -18.13 0.66
CA PRO A 120 1.14 -18.49 -0.17
C PRO A 120 1.11 -17.84 -1.55
N VAL A 121 -0.08 -17.61 -2.12
CA VAL A 121 -0.22 -16.98 -3.45
C VAL A 121 0.18 -15.52 -3.41
N LEU A 122 -0.22 -14.79 -2.36
CA LEU A 122 0.19 -13.40 -2.16
C LEU A 122 1.71 -13.31 -1.93
N ILE A 123 2.27 -14.16 -1.06
CA ILE A 123 3.71 -14.18 -0.75
C ILE A 123 4.52 -14.46 -2.02
N GLU A 124 4.18 -15.52 -2.77
CA GLU A 124 4.88 -15.90 -4.00
C GLU A 124 4.76 -14.79 -5.06
N GLY A 125 3.58 -14.17 -5.20
CA GLY A 125 3.36 -13.05 -6.10
C GLY A 125 4.26 -11.86 -5.78
N LEU A 126 4.35 -11.46 -4.51
CA LEU A 126 5.22 -10.37 -4.06
C LEU A 126 6.71 -10.72 -4.24
N ASP A 127 7.11 -11.97 -3.97
CA ASP A 127 8.50 -12.44 -4.18
C ASP A 127 8.89 -12.33 -5.66
N ASN A 128 8.04 -12.79 -6.57
CA ASN A 128 8.27 -12.71 -8.01
C ASN A 128 8.36 -11.26 -8.49
N LEU A 129 7.51 -10.38 -7.96
CA LEU A 129 7.52 -8.96 -8.29
C LEU A 129 8.83 -8.28 -7.90
N ARG A 130 9.42 -8.66 -6.76
CA ARG A 130 10.70 -8.10 -6.29
C ARG A 130 11.92 -8.52 -7.12
N GLN A 131 11.90 -9.70 -7.73
CA GLN A 131 13.07 -10.22 -8.47
C GLN A 131 13.53 -9.30 -9.61
N GLY A 132 12.62 -8.64 -10.31
CA GLY A 132 12.95 -7.73 -11.41
C GLY A 132 13.49 -6.36 -10.99
N ARG A 133 13.37 -5.97 -9.71
CA ARG A 133 13.73 -4.61 -9.24
C ARG A 133 15.22 -4.34 -9.31
N VAL A 134 16.06 -5.29 -8.91
CA VAL A 134 17.53 -5.12 -8.91
C VAL A 134 18.06 -4.96 -10.32
N GLU A 135 17.58 -5.76 -11.26
CA GLU A 135 18.00 -5.67 -12.66
C GLU A 135 17.55 -4.33 -13.29
N ARG A 136 16.33 -3.90 -13.01
CA ARG A 136 15.87 -2.57 -13.39
C ARG A 136 16.76 -1.47 -12.82
N ALA A 137 17.12 -1.57 -11.55
CA ALA A 137 17.98 -0.59 -10.87
C ALA A 137 19.36 -0.51 -11.51
N ARG A 138 19.96 -1.64 -11.91
CA ARG A 138 21.23 -1.63 -12.68
C ARG A 138 21.08 -0.85 -13.98
N ARG A 139 20.04 -1.14 -14.77
CA ARG A 139 19.77 -0.41 -16.01
C ARG A 139 19.52 1.09 -15.78
N MET A 140 18.91 1.47 -14.67
CA MET A 140 18.78 2.89 -14.27
C MET A 140 20.15 3.53 -13.97
N GLY A 141 21.02 2.81 -13.27
CA GLY A 141 22.40 3.24 -13.03
C GLY A 141 23.19 3.46 -14.34
N ASP A 142 23.09 2.50 -15.27
CA ASP A 142 23.73 2.58 -16.58
C ASP A 142 23.19 3.77 -17.39
N ALA A 143 21.89 4.01 -17.37
CA ALA A 143 21.25 5.13 -18.05
C ALA A 143 21.71 6.49 -17.51
N LEU A 144 21.89 6.61 -16.17
CA LEU A 144 22.43 7.82 -15.54
C LEU A 144 23.93 7.99 -15.82
N ALA A 145 24.68 6.89 -15.85
CA ALA A 145 26.11 6.93 -16.23
C ALA A 145 26.30 7.42 -17.68
N ALA A 146 25.43 7.05 -18.60
CA ALA A 146 25.46 7.48 -19.98
C ALA A 146 25.29 9.01 -20.18
N ILE A 147 24.69 9.70 -19.20
CA ILE A 147 24.57 11.17 -19.17
C ILE A 147 25.61 11.84 -18.26
N GLY A 148 26.65 11.11 -17.86
CA GLY A 148 27.79 11.66 -17.07
C GLY A 148 27.62 11.60 -15.56
N ILE A 149 26.70 10.79 -15.04
CA ILE A 149 26.50 10.57 -13.59
C ILE A 149 26.78 9.08 -13.26
N PRO A 150 28.07 8.67 -13.17
CA PRO A 150 28.44 7.29 -12.92
C PRO A 150 28.28 6.90 -11.44
N GLY A 151 28.25 5.58 -11.15
CA GLY A 151 28.24 5.03 -9.79
C GLY A 151 26.92 5.20 -9.04
N VAL A 152 25.83 5.53 -9.76
CA VAL A 152 24.55 5.85 -9.12
C VAL A 152 23.87 4.59 -8.58
N PHE A 153 24.05 3.42 -9.20
CA PHE A 153 23.50 2.18 -8.68
C PHE A 153 24.10 1.81 -7.33
N GLU A 154 25.44 1.81 -7.24
CA GLU A 154 26.17 1.52 -6.00
C GLU A 154 25.86 2.55 -4.91
N GLY A 155 25.77 3.81 -5.30
CA GLY A 155 25.41 4.90 -4.38
C GLY A 155 23.98 4.77 -3.85
N ALA A 156 23.03 4.43 -4.71
CA ALA A 156 21.63 4.20 -4.31
C ALA A 156 21.51 2.99 -3.36
N MET A 157 22.31 1.93 -3.57
CA MET A 157 22.36 0.76 -2.69
C MET A 157 22.75 1.09 -1.26
N CYS A 158 23.50 2.17 -1.00
CA CYS A 158 23.82 2.61 0.36
C CYS A 158 22.62 3.12 1.16
N PHE A 159 21.53 3.46 0.48
CA PHE A 159 20.26 3.88 1.09
C PHE A 159 19.24 2.75 1.24
N VAL A 160 19.57 1.55 0.79
CA VAL A 160 18.64 0.40 0.75
C VAL A 160 18.90 -0.51 1.94
N THR A 161 17.89 -0.78 2.74
CA THR A 161 17.95 -1.78 3.81
C THR A 161 17.69 -3.18 3.27
N ASN A 162 16.64 -3.33 2.45
CA ASN A 162 16.30 -4.58 1.76
C ASN A 162 16.70 -4.49 0.28
N GLN A 163 17.80 -5.13 -0.09
CA GLN A 163 18.37 -5.04 -1.44
C GLN A 163 17.39 -5.44 -2.57
N SER A 164 16.44 -6.32 -2.30
CA SER A 164 15.42 -6.71 -3.28
C SER A 164 14.39 -5.62 -3.55
N LEU A 165 14.33 -4.58 -2.71
CA LEU A 165 13.38 -3.47 -2.79
C LEU A 165 13.99 -2.14 -3.21
N ILE A 166 15.16 -2.16 -3.86
CA ILE A 166 15.73 -0.95 -4.44
C ILE A 166 14.70 -0.24 -5.34
N SER A 167 14.43 1.03 -5.03
CA SER A 167 13.42 1.86 -5.68
C SER A 167 14.00 3.16 -6.24
N ARG A 168 13.21 3.90 -7.01
CA ARG A 168 13.59 5.23 -7.50
C ARG A 168 13.86 6.22 -6.37
N ALA A 169 13.21 6.06 -5.21
CA ALA A 169 13.45 6.92 -4.05
C ALA A 169 14.91 6.82 -3.56
N HIS A 170 15.49 5.62 -3.53
CA HIS A 170 16.88 5.41 -3.16
C HIS A 170 17.85 6.10 -4.13
N PHE A 171 17.59 6.02 -5.44
CA PHE A 171 18.32 6.78 -6.46
C PHE A 171 18.19 8.29 -6.24
N ALA A 172 16.99 8.76 -5.94
CA ALA A 172 16.75 10.17 -5.70
C ALA A 172 17.53 10.67 -4.48
N ARG A 173 17.50 9.93 -3.38
CA ARG A 173 18.28 10.27 -2.16
C ARG A 173 19.76 10.34 -2.44
N TYR A 174 20.31 9.37 -3.17
CA TYR A 174 21.71 9.41 -3.55
C TYR A 174 22.04 10.61 -4.42
N LEU A 175 21.24 10.90 -5.45
CA LEU A 175 21.46 12.05 -6.34
C LEU A 175 21.37 13.40 -5.59
N VAL A 176 20.52 13.51 -4.59
CA VAL A 176 20.49 14.67 -3.68
C VAL A 176 21.75 14.74 -2.84
N SER A 177 22.19 13.61 -2.27
CA SER A 177 23.37 13.56 -1.39
C SER A 177 24.68 13.97 -2.08
N ILE A 178 24.77 13.73 -3.40
CA ILE A 178 25.93 14.14 -4.21
C ILE A 178 25.73 15.50 -4.92
N GLY A 179 24.64 16.23 -4.60
CA GLY A 179 24.41 17.59 -5.07
C GLY A 179 23.91 17.72 -6.52
N ILE A 180 23.43 16.63 -7.15
CA ILE A 180 22.88 16.66 -8.52
C ILE A 180 21.53 17.39 -8.56
N ALA A 181 20.77 17.34 -7.49
CA ALA A 181 19.54 18.09 -7.31
C ALA A 181 19.39 18.58 -5.87
N ARG A 182 18.52 19.56 -5.66
CA ARG A 182 18.28 20.16 -4.35
C ARG A 182 17.49 19.25 -3.42
N ASP A 183 16.53 18.52 -3.98
CA ASP A 183 15.57 17.71 -3.24
C ASP A 183 15.08 16.51 -4.06
N VAL A 184 14.46 15.56 -3.38
CA VAL A 184 13.91 14.32 -3.98
C VAL A 184 12.88 14.60 -5.08
N PRO A 185 11.88 15.51 -4.91
CA PRO A 185 10.96 15.87 -5.98
C PRO A 185 11.66 16.38 -7.25
N GLY A 186 12.69 17.19 -7.12
CA GLY A 186 13.50 17.69 -8.23
C GLY A 186 14.20 16.58 -9.00
N VAL A 187 14.74 15.56 -8.30
CA VAL A 187 15.31 14.38 -8.95
C VAL A 187 14.25 13.63 -9.77
N PHE A 188 13.08 13.37 -9.19
CA PHE A 188 12.01 12.70 -9.94
C PHE A 188 11.62 13.48 -11.20
N GLN A 189 11.45 14.78 -11.08
CA GLN A 189 11.07 15.66 -12.19
C GLN A 189 12.09 15.65 -13.33
N HIS A 190 13.37 15.63 -13.01
CA HIS A 190 14.44 15.81 -14.02
C HIS A 190 15.07 14.51 -14.49
N TYR A 191 15.03 13.42 -13.70
CA TYR A 191 15.80 12.21 -13.97
C TYR A 191 14.99 10.90 -13.96
N LEU A 192 13.94 10.74 -13.12
CA LEU A 192 13.39 9.42 -12.77
C LEU A 192 11.92 9.18 -13.15
N THR A 193 11.28 10.11 -13.84
CA THR A 193 9.90 9.93 -14.36
C THR A 193 9.92 9.52 -15.85
N PRO A 194 8.82 8.97 -16.42
CA PRO A 194 8.74 8.60 -17.82
C PRO A 194 9.27 9.68 -18.76
N GLY A 195 10.12 9.27 -19.71
CA GLY A 195 10.78 10.16 -20.66
C GLY A 195 12.02 10.90 -20.12
N LYS A 196 12.46 10.62 -18.89
CA LYS A 196 13.67 11.19 -18.29
C LYS A 196 14.86 10.22 -18.38
N PRO A 197 16.12 10.73 -18.33
CA PRO A 197 17.32 9.93 -18.62
C PRO A 197 17.50 8.68 -17.75
N GLY A 198 17.19 8.75 -16.47
CA GLY A 198 17.33 7.62 -15.53
C GLY A 198 16.06 6.77 -15.41
N TYR A 199 15.03 7.06 -16.19
CA TYR A 199 13.82 6.24 -16.20
C TYR A 199 14.04 4.99 -17.04
N VAL A 200 13.73 3.83 -16.47
CA VAL A 200 13.75 2.54 -17.14
C VAL A 200 12.38 1.88 -16.98
N ASP A 201 11.79 1.50 -18.12
CA ASP A 201 10.56 0.73 -18.12
C ASP A 201 10.75 -0.60 -17.41
N HIS A 202 9.72 -1.03 -16.73
CA HIS A 202 9.66 -2.29 -16.01
C HIS A 202 8.27 -2.88 -16.17
N HIS A 203 8.21 -4.16 -16.44
CA HIS A 203 6.93 -4.87 -16.44
C HIS A 203 6.57 -5.21 -15.00
N TRP A 204 5.63 -4.46 -14.49
CA TRP A 204 4.99 -4.75 -13.22
C TRP A 204 3.92 -5.82 -13.41
N VAL A 205 3.43 -6.37 -12.33
CA VAL A 205 2.27 -7.27 -12.39
C VAL A 205 1.04 -6.53 -12.91
N THR A 206 0.11 -7.28 -13.45
CA THR A 206 -1.14 -6.72 -13.97
C THR A 206 -2.09 -6.34 -12.83
N LEU A 207 -3.08 -5.52 -13.16
CA LEU A 207 -4.16 -5.17 -12.22
C LEU A 207 -4.92 -6.43 -11.73
N ASP A 208 -5.17 -7.39 -12.63
CA ASP A 208 -5.87 -8.65 -12.34
C ASP A 208 -5.09 -9.51 -11.32
N GLU A 209 -3.78 -9.66 -11.54
CA GLU A 209 -2.92 -10.42 -10.63
C GLU A 209 -2.92 -9.80 -9.23
N ALA A 210 -2.67 -8.49 -9.10
CA ALA A 210 -2.58 -7.84 -7.80
C ALA A 210 -3.91 -7.86 -7.05
N VAL A 211 -5.03 -7.54 -7.71
CA VAL A 211 -6.36 -7.61 -7.10
C VAL A 211 -6.72 -9.04 -6.75
N GLY A 212 -6.37 -10.00 -7.61
CA GLY A 212 -6.56 -11.42 -7.38
C GLY A 212 -5.81 -11.93 -6.15
N TRP A 213 -4.55 -11.52 -5.96
CA TRP A 213 -3.76 -11.89 -4.77
C TRP A 213 -4.35 -11.32 -3.48
N ILE A 214 -4.71 -10.03 -3.48
CA ILE A 214 -5.30 -9.37 -2.30
C ILE A 214 -6.63 -10.03 -1.93
N ASN A 215 -7.53 -10.20 -2.89
CA ASN A 215 -8.85 -10.80 -2.65
C ASN A 215 -8.73 -12.28 -2.27
N GLY A 216 -7.84 -13.03 -2.93
CA GLY A 216 -7.56 -14.44 -2.62
C GLY A 216 -6.97 -14.66 -1.22
N ALA A 217 -6.29 -13.65 -0.68
CA ALA A 217 -5.84 -13.63 0.70
C ALA A 217 -6.88 -13.09 1.69
N GLY A 218 -8.13 -12.83 1.25
CA GLY A 218 -9.21 -12.32 2.09
C GLY A 218 -9.15 -10.82 2.38
N GLY A 219 -8.23 -10.10 1.72
CA GLY A 219 -8.03 -8.66 1.87
C GLY A 219 -8.97 -7.81 1.02
N VAL A 220 -8.76 -6.51 1.09
CA VAL A 220 -9.50 -5.50 0.34
C VAL A 220 -8.53 -4.69 -0.51
N ALA A 221 -8.72 -4.70 -1.83
CA ALA A 221 -7.93 -3.89 -2.76
C ALA A 221 -8.45 -2.44 -2.80
N VAL A 222 -7.50 -1.49 -2.77
CA VAL A 222 -7.75 -0.04 -2.73
C VAL A 222 -6.85 0.64 -3.75
N VAL A 223 -7.39 1.51 -4.60
CA VAL A 223 -6.57 2.35 -5.50
C VAL A 223 -5.79 3.37 -4.67
N ALA A 224 -4.46 3.31 -4.72
CA ALA A 224 -3.56 4.22 -4.00
C ALA A 224 -3.44 5.57 -4.72
N HIS A 225 -3.39 6.67 -3.96
CA HIS A 225 -3.10 8.07 -4.38
C HIS A 225 -3.46 8.40 -5.84
N PRO A 226 -4.73 8.22 -6.28
CA PRO A 226 -5.12 8.31 -7.70
C PRO A 226 -4.85 9.68 -8.33
N GLY A 227 -4.68 10.72 -7.52
CA GLY A 227 -4.32 12.07 -8.00
C GLY A 227 -2.89 12.20 -8.55
N ARG A 228 -2.03 11.20 -8.34
CA ARG A 228 -0.65 11.19 -8.89
C ARG A 228 -0.59 10.72 -10.34
N TYR A 229 -1.61 10.01 -10.82
CA TYR A 229 -1.57 9.42 -12.15
C TYR A 229 -1.91 10.44 -13.22
N LYS A 230 -1.05 10.54 -14.24
CA LYS A 230 -1.27 11.40 -15.41
C LYS A 230 -2.24 10.73 -16.36
N MET A 231 -3.51 10.66 -15.98
CA MET A 231 -4.61 10.09 -16.74
C MET A 231 -5.63 11.17 -17.08
N SER A 232 -6.18 11.11 -18.28
CA SER A 232 -7.40 11.85 -18.60
C SER A 232 -8.57 11.33 -17.76
N GLY A 233 -9.62 12.12 -17.60
CA GLY A 233 -10.81 11.65 -16.89
C GLY A 233 -11.49 10.43 -17.53
N ALA A 234 -11.30 10.21 -18.84
CA ALA A 234 -11.80 9.02 -19.52
C ALA A 234 -10.95 7.78 -19.24
N GLU A 235 -9.62 7.92 -19.14
CA GLU A 235 -8.71 6.85 -18.74
C GLU A 235 -8.91 6.44 -17.29
N MET A 236 -9.03 7.42 -16.39
CA MET A 236 -9.33 7.15 -14.98
C MET A 236 -10.63 6.36 -14.81
N ARG A 237 -11.70 6.74 -15.54
CA ARG A 237 -12.96 5.97 -15.48
C ARG A 237 -12.78 4.53 -15.98
N ARG A 238 -12.12 4.33 -17.12
CA ARG A 238 -11.85 2.97 -17.64
C ARG A 238 -11.01 2.13 -16.68
N PHE A 239 -10.04 2.75 -16.02
CA PHE A 239 -9.25 2.09 -14.98
C PHE A 239 -10.13 1.67 -13.78
N LEU A 240 -10.99 2.56 -13.31
CA LEU A 240 -11.89 2.28 -12.19
C LEU A 240 -12.98 1.25 -12.55
N ASP A 241 -13.44 1.22 -13.82
CA ASP A 241 -14.32 0.17 -14.34
C ASP A 241 -13.60 -1.18 -14.29
N ASP A 242 -12.40 -1.30 -14.90
CA ASP A 242 -11.59 -2.52 -14.89
C ASP A 242 -11.28 -2.97 -13.44
N PHE A 243 -10.91 -2.03 -12.55
CA PHE A 243 -10.62 -2.30 -11.14
C PHE A 243 -11.84 -2.83 -10.37
N LYS A 244 -13.02 -2.26 -10.59
CA LYS A 244 -14.27 -2.68 -9.97
C LYS A 244 -14.69 -4.08 -10.45
N ASP A 245 -14.59 -4.33 -11.76
CA ASP A 245 -14.95 -5.62 -12.38
C ASP A 245 -14.06 -6.76 -11.86
N LEU A 246 -12.80 -6.49 -11.54
CA LEU A 246 -11.86 -7.43 -10.91
C LEU A 246 -12.10 -7.61 -9.40
N GLY A 247 -13.04 -6.88 -8.81
CA GLY A 247 -13.38 -6.99 -7.39
C GLY A 247 -12.63 -6.00 -6.48
N GLY A 248 -12.05 -4.95 -7.03
CA GLY A 248 -11.53 -3.82 -6.27
C GLY A 248 -12.65 -3.09 -5.54
N ARG A 249 -12.43 -2.68 -4.29
CA ARG A 249 -13.50 -2.20 -3.41
C ARG A 249 -13.23 -0.83 -2.79
N GLY A 250 -12.01 -0.31 -2.85
CA GLY A 250 -11.63 0.95 -2.20
C GLY A 250 -10.90 1.91 -3.12
N ILE A 251 -10.90 3.18 -2.73
CA ILE A 251 -10.12 4.23 -3.37
C ILE A 251 -9.63 5.22 -2.30
N GLU A 252 -8.39 5.66 -2.38
CA GLU A 252 -7.90 6.75 -1.54
C GLU A 252 -8.54 8.07 -1.95
N VAL A 253 -9.36 8.60 -1.08
CA VAL A 253 -9.99 9.91 -1.23
C VAL A 253 -9.11 10.98 -0.61
N THR A 254 -8.66 10.74 0.62
CA THR A 254 -7.75 11.65 1.33
C THR A 254 -6.37 11.02 1.39
N CYS A 255 -5.41 11.64 0.72
CA CYS A 255 -4.02 11.19 0.68
C CYS A 255 -3.09 12.38 0.89
N GLY A 256 -1.87 12.12 1.38
CA GLY A 256 -0.87 13.16 1.65
C GLY A 256 -0.53 14.04 0.45
N SER A 257 -0.71 13.52 -0.77
CA SER A 257 -0.47 14.25 -2.03
C SER A 257 -1.73 14.90 -2.64
N HIS A 258 -2.91 14.74 -2.03
CA HIS A 258 -4.16 15.26 -2.57
C HIS A 258 -4.43 16.70 -2.10
N SER A 259 -4.70 17.57 -3.06
CA SER A 259 -5.28 18.92 -2.78
C SER A 259 -6.76 18.78 -2.36
N PRO A 260 -7.36 19.83 -1.77
CA PRO A 260 -8.79 19.84 -1.47
C PRO A 260 -9.67 19.52 -2.69
N ASP A 261 -9.30 20.04 -3.88
CA ASP A 261 -10.01 19.75 -5.13
C ASP A 261 -9.89 18.28 -5.53
N SER A 262 -8.71 17.67 -5.32
CA SER A 262 -8.50 16.23 -5.54
C SER A 262 -9.37 15.40 -4.61
N VAL A 263 -9.42 15.74 -3.31
CA VAL A 263 -10.30 15.10 -2.32
C VAL A 263 -11.76 15.16 -2.78
N MET A 264 -12.24 16.32 -3.20
CA MET A 264 -13.60 16.47 -3.71
C MET A 264 -13.84 15.68 -4.99
N HIS A 265 -12.85 15.61 -5.88
CA HIS A 265 -12.94 14.85 -7.13
C HIS A 265 -13.05 13.35 -6.85
N PHE A 266 -12.13 12.78 -6.04
CA PHE A 266 -12.13 11.35 -5.72
C PHE A 266 -13.28 10.95 -4.79
N ALA A 267 -13.80 11.85 -3.95
CA ALA A 267 -15.03 11.64 -3.22
C ALA A 267 -16.24 11.44 -4.17
N ARG A 268 -16.34 12.23 -5.26
CA ARG A 268 -17.39 12.02 -6.28
C ARG A 268 -17.24 10.67 -6.99
N LEU A 269 -16.01 10.27 -7.32
CA LEU A 269 -15.75 8.97 -7.93
C LEU A 269 -16.07 7.83 -6.96
N ALA A 270 -15.67 7.93 -5.69
CA ALA A 270 -16.01 6.94 -4.67
C ALA A 270 -17.52 6.73 -4.56
N ARG A 271 -18.33 7.80 -4.59
CA ARG A 271 -19.81 7.69 -4.59
C ARG A 271 -20.33 7.05 -5.86
N HIS A 272 -19.83 7.48 -7.03
CA HIS A 272 -20.30 6.98 -8.32
C HIS A 272 -20.03 5.48 -8.48
N TYR A 273 -18.85 5.01 -8.09
CA TYR A 273 -18.45 3.61 -8.16
C TYR A 273 -18.91 2.79 -6.94
N GLU A 274 -19.47 3.42 -5.92
CA GLU A 274 -19.81 2.83 -4.63
C GLU A 274 -18.60 2.25 -3.88
N PHE A 275 -17.41 2.74 -4.17
CA PHE A 275 -16.19 2.35 -3.47
C PHE A 275 -16.18 2.85 -2.02
N HIS A 276 -15.51 2.09 -1.18
CA HIS A 276 -15.17 2.53 0.16
C HIS A 276 -14.01 3.53 0.08
N ALA A 277 -14.16 4.63 0.81
CA ALA A 277 -13.15 5.67 0.86
C ALA A 277 -12.04 5.31 1.84
N SER A 278 -10.80 5.34 1.39
CA SER A 278 -9.61 5.22 2.22
C SER A 278 -8.97 6.59 2.44
N ARG A 279 -8.20 6.66 3.53
CA ARG A 279 -7.29 7.77 3.81
C ARG A 279 -5.93 7.23 4.25
N GLY A 280 -4.86 7.79 3.70
CA GLY A 280 -3.49 7.38 3.99
C GLY A 280 -2.52 8.53 3.74
N SER A 281 -1.57 8.73 4.67
CA SER A 281 -0.59 9.81 4.55
C SER A 281 0.40 9.61 3.43
N ASP A 282 0.64 8.36 3.07
CA ASP A 282 1.72 7.95 2.18
C ASP A 282 3.07 8.47 2.72
N PHE A 283 3.23 8.30 4.05
CA PHE A 283 4.36 8.79 4.78
C PHE A 283 5.59 7.92 4.52
N HIS A 284 6.68 8.54 4.09
CA HIS A 284 7.99 7.92 3.88
C HIS A 284 9.03 8.38 4.91
N GLY A 285 8.80 9.52 5.55
CA GLY A 285 9.70 10.10 6.54
C GLY A 285 9.43 11.58 6.77
N PRO A 286 9.90 12.16 7.90
CA PRO A 286 9.58 13.55 8.27
C PRO A 286 10.14 14.59 7.30
N GLU A 287 11.18 14.25 6.54
CA GLU A 287 11.86 15.17 5.61
C GLU A 287 11.36 15.02 4.16
N GLU A 288 10.64 13.92 3.85
CA GLU A 288 10.20 13.62 2.49
C GLU A 288 8.69 13.69 2.30
N SER A 289 7.92 13.56 3.38
CA SER A 289 6.46 13.49 3.31
C SER A 289 5.83 14.87 3.44
N TYR A 290 4.83 15.17 2.60
CA TYR A 290 4.06 16.43 2.67
C TYR A 290 3.18 16.51 3.93
N VAL A 291 2.69 15.36 4.39
CA VAL A 291 1.79 15.22 5.54
C VAL A 291 2.31 14.13 6.45
N ASP A 292 2.33 14.39 7.75
CA ASP A 292 2.73 13.42 8.76
C ASP A 292 1.61 12.39 9.01
N LEU A 293 1.99 11.23 9.54
CA LEU A 293 1.07 10.16 9.95
C LEU A 293 -0.09 10.72 10.79
N GLY A 294 -1.31 10.37 10.40
CA GLY A 294 -2.52 10.80 11.10
C GLY A 294 -2.86 12.29 11.00
N LYS A 295 -2.08 13.11 10.30
CA LYS A 295 -2.35 14.56 10.16
C LYS A 295 -3.15 14.92 8.91
N LEU A 296 -3.80 13.95 8.32
CA LEU A 296 -4.67 14.11 7.17
C LEU A 296 -6.02 14.76 7.55
N PRO A 297 -6.66 15.49 6.62
CA PRO A 297 -8.07 15.85 6.75
C PRO A 297 -8.96 14.62 6.92
N GLN A 298 -10.10 14.77 7.60
CA GLN A 298 -11.09 13.72 7.70
C GLN A 298 -11.74 13.43 6.33
N LEU A 299 -12.22 12.20 6.17
CA LEU A 299 -13.05 11.85 5.01
C LEU A 299 -14.37 12.63 5.06
N PRO A 300 -14.98 13.01 3.90
CA PRO A 300 -16.35 13.45 3.85
C PRO A 300 -17.29 12.46 4.54
N GLU A 301 -18.17 12.98 5.41
CA GLU A 301 -18.99 12.16 6.34
C GLU A 301 -19.96 11.20 5.63
N ASP A 302 -20.36 11.52 4.42
CA ASP A 302 -21.31 10.74 3.61
C ASP A 302 -20.68 9.55 2.87
N LEU A 303 -19.34 9.41 2.91
CA LEU A 303 -18.65 8.31 2.26
C LEU A 303 -18.68 7.03 3.12
N LYS A 304 -18.72 5.88 2.44
CA LYS A 304 -18.52 4.58 3.09
C LYS A 304 -17.04 4.40 3.41
N PRO A 305 -16.62 4.38 4.67
CA PRO A 305 -15.19 4.30 4.96
C PRO A 305 -14.65 2.87 4.84
N ILE A 306 -13.37 2.75 4.41
CA ILE A 306 -12.71 1.47 4.15
C ILE A 306 -12.59 0.59 5.40
N TRP A 307 -12.45 1.17 6.58
CA TRP A 307 -12.31 0.42 7.84
C TRP A 307 -13.54 -0.43 8.19
N ARG A 308 -14.70 -0.20 7.58
CA ARG A 308 -15.85 -1.10 7.72
C ARG A 308 -15.66 -2.47 7.06
N LEU A 309 -14.64 -2.62 6.23
CA LEU A 309 -14.34 -3.86 5.52
C LEU A 309 -13.17 -4.62 6.12
N VAL A 310 -12.31 -3.94 6.90
CA VAL A 310 -11.02 -4.48 7.35
C VAL A 310 -10.90 -4.62 8.87
N VAL A 311 -11.98 -4.26 9.59
CA VAL A 311 -12.09 -4.39 11.07
C VAL A 311 -13.31 -5.23 11.44
#